data_db86b6421517d56e59616666469ef2d6
#
_entry.id   db86b6421517d56e59616666469ef2d6
#
_cell.length_a   1.000
_cell.length_b   1.000
_cell.length_c   1.000
_cell.angle_alpha   90.00
_cell.angle_beta   90.00
_cell.angle_gamma   90.00
#
_symmetry.space_group_name_H-M   'P 1'
#
loop_
_entity.id
_entity.type
_entity.pdbx_description
1 polymer ?
#
loop_
_entity_poly.entity_id
_entity_poly.type
_entity_poly.pdbx_seq_one_letter_code
_entity_poly.pdbx_strand_id
1 'polypeptide(L)'
;MRGLIYFLTDPNDKEAKLLRENFVFKVIPMLNPDGVINGNYRCSLVGCDLNRRWKTPSKILHPTIYHAKELIKSEYLERGLVLFCDLHGHSRKNNVFMYGCNK
;
A
#
# COMPACT_ATOMS: atom_id res chain seq x y z
N MET A 1 8.83 4.45 1.86
CA MET A 1 8.30 3.64 3.00
C MET A 1 9.12 3.81 4.27
N ARG A 2 10.43 3.50 4.29
CA ARG A 2 11.28 3.60 5.51
C ARG A 2 11.19 4.97 6.18
N GLY A 3 11.37 6.07 5.44
CA GLY A 3 11.30 7.44 6.00
C GLY A 3 9.93 7.76 6.60
N LEU A 4 8.84 7.32 5.96
CA LEU A 4 7.49 7.48 6.49
C LEU A 4 7.31 6.76 7.83
N ILE A 5 7.80 5.53 7.95
CA ILE A 5 7.72 4.76 9.19
C ILE A 5 8.53 5.45 10.28
N TYR A 6 9.77 5.86 10.02
CA TYR A 6 10.60 6.57 10.99
C TYR A 6 9.93 7.86 11.45
N PHE A 7 9.42 8.69 10.53
CA PHE A 7 8.70 9.90 10.88
C PHE A 7 7.48 9.61 11.76
N LEU A 8 6.62 8.69 11.33
CA LEU A 8 5.40 8.37 12.08
C LEU A 8 5.66 7.72 13.45
N THR A 9 6.82 7.11 13.67
CA THR A 9 7.15 6.47 14.96
C THR A 9 8.08 7.31 15.83
N ASP A 10 8.52 8.48 15.40
CA ASP A 10 9.33 9.38 16.20
C ASP A 10 8.51 9.92 17.39
N PRO A 11 8.91 9.62 18.64
CA PRO A 11 8.20 10.07 19.82
C PRO A 11 8.34 11.57 20.09
N ASN A 12 9.39 12.19 19.54
CA ASN A 12 9.74 13.59 19.81
C ASN A 12 9.21 14.55 18.74
N ASP A 13 8.81 14.04 17.59
CA ASP A 13 8.27 14.86 16.51
C ASP A 13 6.81 15.24 16.80
N LYS A 14 6.57 16.55 16.90
CA LYS A 14 5.24 17.10 17.24
C LYS A 14 4.21 16.89 16.14
N GLU A 15 4.62 16.95 14.88
CA GLU A 15 3.72 16.75 13.73
C GLU A 15 3.34 15.27 13.62
N ALA A 16 4.30 14.37 13.79
CA ALA A 16 4.04 12.93 13.84
C ALA A 16 3.11 12.55 15.00
N LYS A 17 3.28 13.19 16.17
CA LYS A 17 2.38 13.02 17.31
C LYS A 17 0.97 13.45 16.97
N LEU A 18 0.81 14.65 16.41
CA LEU A 18 -0.49 15.19 16.01
C LEU A 18 -1.19 14.28 15.00
N LEU A 19 -0.44 13.75 14.02
CA LEU A 19 -0.97 12.80 13.05
C LEU A 19 -1.45 11.50 13.70
N ARG A 20 -0.66 10.92 14.61
CA ARG A 20 -1.05 9.68 15.32
C ARG A 20 -2.25 9.87 16.25
N GLU A 21 -2.45 11.06 16.81
CA GLU A 21 -3.60 11.38 17.66
C GLU A 21 -4.90 11.53 16.87
N ASN A 22 -4.82 11.92 15.58
CA ASN A 22 -5.98 12.18 14.75
C ASN A 22 -6.28 11.12 13.69
N PHE A 23 -5.29 10.28 13.33
CA PHE A 23 -5.42 9.30 12.26
C PHE A 23 -4.92 7.92 12.65
N VAL A 24 -5.57 6.89 12.14
CA VAL A 24 -5.09 5.51 12.18
C VAL A 24 -4.31 5.22 10.90
N PHE A 25 -3.06 4.80 11.05
CA PHE A 25 -2.20 4.44 9.92
C PHE A 25 -2.13 2.92 9.77
N LYS A 26 -2.55 2.42 8.62
CA LYS A 26 -2.38 1.02 8.23
C LYS A 26 -1.30 0.94 7.17
N VAL A 27 -0.22 0.25 7.47
CA VAL A 27 0.95 0.16 6.58
C VAL A 27 1.15 -1.28 6.14
N ILE A 28 1.13 -1.51 4.83
CA ILE A 28 1.48 -2.79 4.22
C ILE A 28 2.86 -2.60 3.56
N PRO A 29 3.96 -3.06 4.19
CA PRO A 29 5.31 -2.74 3.72
C PRO A 29 5.69 -3.44 2.43
N MET A 30 5.05 -4.57 2.12
CA MET A 30 5.36 -5.40 0.96
C MET A 30 4.13 -6.15 0.49
N LEU A 31 3.66 -5.84 -0.72
CA LEU A 31 2.42 -6.40 -1.26
C LEU A 31 2.67 -7.62 -2.18
N ASN A 32 3.90 -7.81 -2.66
CA ASN A 32 4.32 -8.98 -3.44
C ASN A 32 5.57 -9.64 -2.83
N PRO A 33 5.47 -10.23 -1.62
CA PRO A 33 6.63 -10.85 -0.97
C PRO A 33 7.21 -12.01 -1.78
N ASP A 34 6.36 -12.81 -2.39
CA ASP A 34 6.79 -13.95 -3.21
C ASP A 34 7.61 -13.50 -4.43
N GLY A 35 7.16 -12.47 -5.13
CA GLY A 35 7.89 -11.91 -6.26
C GLY A 35 9.23 -11.32 -5.85
N VAL A 36 9.29 -10.66 -4.69
CA VAL A 36 10.53 -10.08 -4.16
C VAL A 36 11.54 -11.16 -3.80
N ILE A 37 11.11 -12.20 -3.09
CA ILE A 37 11.98 -13.33 -2.67
C ILE A 37 12.53 -14.08 -3.89
N ASN A 38 11.71 -14.30 -4.92
CA ASN A 38 12.09 -15.01 -6.12
C ASN A 38 12.78 -14.13 -7.17
N GLY A 39 12.92 -12.83 -6.94
CA GLY A 39 13.54 -11.91 -7.89
C GLY A 39 12.68 -11.58 -9.11
N ASN A 40 11.38 -11.81 -9.04
CA ASN A 40 10.47 -11.46 -10.12
C ASN A 40 10.25 -9.95 -10.18
N TYR A 41 10.44 -9.37 -11.35
CA TYR A 41 10.32 -7.92 -11.52
C TYR A 41 8.92 -7.38 -11.15
N ARG A 42 7.87 -8.08 -11.50
CA ARG A 42 6.48 -7.60 -11.37
C ARG A 42 5.49 -8.68 -10.96
N CYS A 43 5.75 -9.91 -11.33
CA CYS A 43 4.82 -11.00 -11.19
C CYS A 43 4.90 -11.66 -9.81
N SER A 44 3.77 -12.12 -9.31
CA SER A 44 3.68 -13.06 -8.19
C SER A 44 4.06 -14.48 -8.64
N LEU A 45 4.06 -15.46 -7.73
CA LEU A 45 4.34 -16.87 -8.05
C LEU A 45 3.39 -17.46 -9.10
N VAL A 46 2.16 -16.96 -9.19
CA VAL A 46 1.21 -17.40 -10.23
C VAL A 46 1.39 -16.69 -11.56
N GLY A 47 2.51 -15.99 -11.76
CA GLY A 47 2.88 -15.36 -13.02
C GLY A 47 2.03 -14.15 -13.41
N CYS A 48 1.36 -13.49 -12.47
CA CYS A 48 0.53 -12.35 -12.78
C CYS A 48 1.00 -11.05 -12.12
N ASP A 49 0.79 -9.92 -12.81
CA ASP A 49 0.93 -8.58 -12.25
C ASP A 49 -0.20 -8.32 -11.26
N LEU A 50 0.12 -8.29 -9.97
CA LEU A 50 -0.85 -8.06 -8.91
C LEU A 50 -1.55 -6.71 -9.01
N ASN A 51 -0.87 -5.69 -9.55
CA ASN A 51 -1.46 -4.36 -9.74
C ASN A 51 -2.55 -4.33 -10.85
N ARG A 52 -2.78 -5.40 -11.57
CA ARG A 52 -3.89 -5.60 -12.51
C ARG A 52 -5.05 -6.40 -11.90
N ARG A 53 -4.96 -6.76 -10.61
CA ARG A 53 -5.93 -7.65 -9.94
C ARG A 53 -6.83 -6.95 -8.91
N TRP A 54 -6.67 -5.66 -8.69
CA TRP A 54 -7.47 -4.89 -7.72
C TRP A 54 -8.99 -4.95 -7.97
N LYS A 55 -9.40 -5.00 -9.22
CA LYS A 55 -10.83 -5.03 -9.56
C LYS A 55 -11.51 -6.31 -9.04
N THR A 56 -10.94 -7.46 -9.35
CA THR A 56 -11.49 -8.79 -9.02
C THR A 56 -10.37 -9.73 -8.52
N PRO A 57 -9.81 -9.50 -7.33
CA PRO A 57 -8.78 -10.38 -6.81
C PRO A 57 -9.35 -11.73 -6.39
N SER A 58 -8.65 -12.82 -6.73
CA SER A 58 -8.95 -14.14 -6.21
C SER A 58 -8.32 -14.31 -4.82
N LYS A 59 -9.05 -14.83 -3.86
CA LYS A 59 -8.53 -15.13 -2.52
C LYS A 59 -7.39 -16.16 -2.56
N ILE A 60 -7.45 -17.10 -3.49
CA ILE A 60 -6.45 -18.19 -3.64
C ILE A 60 -5.25 -17.73 -4.45
N LEU A 61 -5.48 -17.10 -5.63
CA LEU A 61 -4.41 -16.75 -6.57
C LEU A 61 -3.74 -15.41 -6.28
N HIS A 62 -4.45 -14.51 -5.62
CA HIS A 62 -3.98 -13.15 -5.33
C HIS A 62 -4.24 -12.75 -3.86
N PRO A 63 -3.81 -13.58 -2.89
CA PRO A 63 -4.23 -13.42 -1.49
C PRO A 63 -3.85 -12.07 -0.90
N THR A 64 -2.67 -11.55 -1.22
CA THR A 64 -2.20 -10.26 -0.69
C THR A 64 -3.10 -9.11 -1.13
N ILE A 65 -3.45 -9.04 -2.43
CA ILE A 65 -4.36 -8.01 -2.96
C ILE A 65 -5.78 -8.22 -2.44
N TYR A 66 -6.23 -9.48 -2.35
CA TYR A 66 -7.54 -9.79 -1.80
C TYR A 66 -7.69 -9.26 -0.37
N HIS A 67 -6.76 -9.62 0.51
CA HIS A 67 -6.80 -9.19 1.91
C HIS A 67 -6.55 -7.70 2.10
N ALA A 68 -5.66 -7.09 1.29
CA ALA A 68 -5.48 -5.64 1.30
C ALA A 68 -6.78 -4.90 0.92
N LYS A 69 -7.50 -5.39 -0.09
CA LYS A 69 -8.78 -4.83 -0.51
C LYS A 69 -9.86 -4.98 0.57
N GLU A 70 -9.92 -6.13 1.23
CA GLU A 70 -10.86 -6.34 2.35
C GLU A 70 -10.52 -5.46 3.56
N LEU A 71 -9.23 -5.27 3.87
CA LEU A 71 -8.80 -4.32 4.89
C LEU A 71 -9.24 -2.88 4.57
N ILE A 72 -9.02 -2.43 3.33
CA ILE A 72 -9.46 -1.08 2.90
C ILE A 72 -10.96 -0.92 3.06
N LYS A 73 -11.75 -1.92 2.68
CA LYS A 73 -13.20 -1.89 2.83
C LYS A 73 -13.64 -1.84 4.30
N SER A 74 -13.02 -2.65 5.16
CA SER A 74 -13.37 -2.67 6.59
C SER A 74 -13.06 -1.34 7.25
N GLU A 75 -11.88 -0.75 6.98
CA GLU A 75 -11.52 0.56 7.52
C GLU A 75 -12.44 1.68 6.99
N TYR A 76 -12.79 1.63 5.70
CA TYR A 76 -13.73 2.58 5.12
C TYR A 76 -15.10 2.53 5.80
N LEU A 77 -15.62 1.35 6.08
CA LEU A 77 -16.93 1.18 6.72
C LEU A 77 -16.91 1.53 8.20
N GLU A 78 -15.81 1.26 8.89
CA GLU A 78 -15.68 1.47 10.34
C GLU A 78 -15.44 2.93 10.71
N ARG A 79 -14.54 3.60 10.00
CA ARG A 79 -14.07 4.95 10.38
C ARG A 79 -13.86 5.92 9.22
N GLY A 80 -14.16 5.50 8.01
CA GLY A 80 -13.87 6.28 6.80
C GLY A 80 -12.42 6.12 6.33
N LEU A 81 -12.17 6.45 5.07
CA LEU A 81 -10.85 6.43 4.46
C LEU A 81 -10.47 7.83 4.00
N VAL A 82 -9.46 8.41 4.63
CA VAL A 82 -8.97 9.76 4.29
C VAL A 82 -8.02 9.70 3.11
N LEU A 83 -7.10 8.72 3.11
CA LEU A 83 -6.08 8.57 2.07
C LEU A 83 -5.73 7.09 1.87
N PHE A 84 -5.65 6.67 0.62
CA PHE A 84 -4.97 5.46 0.19
C PHE A 84 -3.79 5.85 -0.68
N CYS A 85 -2.59 5.43 -0.32
CA CYS A 85 -1.35 5.72 -1.05
C CYS A 85 -0.61 4.44 -1.38
N ASP A 86 -0.39 4.19 -2.68
CA ASP A 86 0.45 3.11 -3.19
C ASP A 86 1.83 3.68 -3.58
N LEU A 87 2.87 3.30 -2.85
CA LEU A 87 4.25 3.69 -3.13
C LEU A 87 4.84 2.75 -4.18
N HIS A 88 4.95 3.23 -5.40
CA HIS A 88 5.20 2.44 -6.59
C HIS A 88 6.51 2.81 -7.29
N GLY A 89 7.23 1.83 -7.83
CA GLY A 89 8.33 2.08 -8.76
C GLY A 89 7.84 2.40 -10.17
N HIS A 90 8.57 3.21 -10.92
CA HIS A 90 8.23 3.55 -12.29
C HIS A 90 9.45 3.50 -13.22
N SER A 91 9.29 2.90 -14.42
CA SER A 91 10.37 2.65 -15.38
C SER A 91 10.62 3.79 -16.37
N ARG A 92 9.66 4.70 -16.55
CA ARG A 92 9.72 5.75 -17.60
C ARG A 92 9.85 7.17 -17.05
N LYS A 93 9.39 7.44 -15.84
CA LYS A 93 9.45 8.75 -15.21
C LYS A 93 10.52 8.74 -14.12
N ASN A 94 11.32 9.79 -14.10
CA ASN A 94 12.35 10.00 -13.09
C ASN A 94 11.77 10.81 -11.91
N ASN A 95 12.49 10.80 -10.81
CA ASN A 95 12.18 11.57 -9.60
C ASN A 95 10.84 11.16 -8.94
N VAL A 96 10.27 12.08 -8.18
CA VAL A 96 9.01 11.89 -7.45
C VAL A 96 7.86 12.51 -8.23
N PHE A 97 6.82 11.76 -8.45
CA PHE A 97 5.57 12.22 -9.07
C PHE A 97 4.41 11.43 -8.50
N MET A 98 3.19 11.91 -8.70
CA MET A 98 1.98 11.25 -8.22
C MET A 98 0.96 11.10 -9.36
N TYR A 99 0.17 10.03 -9.29
CA TYR A 99 -1.08 9.89 -10.00
C TYR A 99 -2.22 9.99 -8.98
N GLY A 100 -3.25 10.71 -9.32
CA GLY A 100 -4.46 10.81 -8.51
C GLY A 100 -5.68 10.33 -9.29
N CYS A 101 -6.73 9.96 -8.58
CA CYS A 101 -8.02 9.68 -9.18
C CYS A 101 -8.78 10.99 -9.42
N ASN A 102 -9.29 11.19 -10.63
CA ASN A 102 -10.28 12.23 -10.88
C ASN A 102 -11.63 11.75 -10.31
N LYS A 103 -12.32 12.67 -9.66
CA LYS A 103 -13.71 12.47 -9.25
C LYS A 103 -14.64 12.51 -10.45
#